data_26d0cca16298dbd9767d893bd211f5d5
#
_entry.id   26d0cca16298dbd9767d893bd211f5d5
#
_cell.length_a   1.000
_cell.length_b   1.000
_cell.length_c   1.000
_cell.angle_alpha   90.00
_cell.angle_beta   90.00
_cell.angle_gamma   90.00
#
_symmetry.space_group_name_H-M   'P 1'
#
loop_
_entity.id
_entity.type
_entity.pdbx_description
1 polymer ?
#
loop_
_entity_poly.entity_id
_entity_poly.type
_entity_poly.pdbx_seq_one_letter_code
_entity_poly.pdbx_strand_id
1 'polypeptide(L)'
;MRIIAHCPKCDAGLPVSAAEAPESIRCGRCAHELPLVFSEAIRSDARVDTCPVCRGGDFYIRKDFDPKVGLTVVIIGALISAVFYWFGEDLIAYSILGGAALIDLFVYGRLGDVTVCYRCHSEFRGKYQRTAMHFDLHTADVLEQEYERKIGRR
;
A
#
# COMPACT_ATOMS: atom_id res chain seq x y z
N MET A 1 -7.33 -13.29 5.00
CA MET A 1 -6.86 -12.04 4.32
C MET A 1 -6.97 -10.88 5.29
N ARG A 2 -5.95 -10.02 5.33
CA ARG A 2 -5.98 -8.76 6.13
C ARG A 2 -6.23 -7.60 5.17
N ILE A 3 -7.16 -6.73 5.52
CA ILE A 3 -7.57 -5.59 4.72
C ILE A 3 -7.28 -4.32 5.51
N ILE A 4 -6.68 -3.31 4.88
CA ILE A 4 -6.56 -1.98 5.45
C ILE A 4 -7.51 -1.09 4.65
N ALA A 5 -8.65 -0.76 5.24
CA ALA A 5 -9.61 0.17 4.66
C ALA A 5 -9.23 1.61 5.01
N HIS A 6 -9.39 2.56 4.08
CA HIS A 6 -9.15 3.98 4.34
C HIS A 6 -10.47 4.69 4.65
N CYS A 7 -10.47 5.48 5.72
CA CYS A 7 -11.63 6.27 6.11
C CYS A 7 -11.86 7.40 5.11
N PRO A 8 -13.04 7.53 4.49
CA PRO A 8 -13.29 8.56 3.48
C PRO A 8 -13.30 10.00 4.04
N LYS A 9 -13.37 10.18 5.38
CA LYS A 9 -13.38 11.51 6.01
C LYS A 9 -12.01 11.99 6.50
N CYS A 10 -11.11 11.08 6.93
CA CYS A 10 -9.85 11.48 7.57
C CYS A 10 -8.66 10.66 7.10
N ASP A 11 -8.85 9.79 6.11
CA ASP A 11 -7.84 8.92 5.50
C ASP A 11 -7.08 8.01 6.49
N ALA A 12 -7.65 7.79 7.69
CA ALA A 12 -7.07 6.87 8.65
C ALA A 12 -7.20 5.42 8.18
N GLY A 13 -6.10 4.67 8.24
CA GLY A 13 -6.11 3.24 7.94
C GLY A 13 -6.82 2.44 9.03
N LEU A 14 -7.81 1.65 8.63
CA LEU A 14 -8.64 0.81 9.49
C LEU A 14 -8.34 -0.66 9.19
N PRO A 15 -7.62 -1.38 10.08
CA PRO A 15 -7.35 -2.78 9.87
C PRO A 15 -8.62 -3.62 10.07
N VAL A 16 -8.93 -4.47 9.09
CA VAL A 16 -10.09 -5.36 9.09
C VAL A 16 -9.64 -6.76 8.70
N SER A 17 -10.20 -7.77 9.39
CA SER A 17 -10.00 -9.17 9.03
C SER A 17 -11.13 -9.66 8.13
N ALA A 18 -10.78 -10.24 6.97
CA ALA A 18 -11.78 -10.85 6.08
C ALA A 18 -12.50 -12.04 6.74
N ALA A 19 -11.84 -12.72 7.69
CA ALA A 19 -12.43 -13.86 8.41
C ALA A 19 -13.56 -13.42 9.37
N GLU A 20 -13.44 -12.22 9.96
CA GLU A 20 -14.47 -11.67 10.86
C GLU A 20 -15.61 -11.03 10.08
N ALA A 21 -15.32 -10.54 8.86
CA ALA A 21 -16.26 -9.91 7.92
C ALA A 21 -17.33 -9.04 8.59
N PRO A 22 -16.94 -8.01 9.38
CA PRO A 22 -17.88 -7.16 10.09
C PRO A 22 -18.75 -6.37 9.09
N GLU A 23 -20.03 -6.13 9.42
CA GLU A 23 -20.94 -5.35 8.58
C GLU A 23 -20.58 -3.86 8.54
N SER A 24 -19.97 -3.35 9.61
CA SER A 24 -19.45 -1.98 9.66
C SER A 24 -18.22 -1.88 10.56
N ILE A 25 -17.43 -0.84 10.37
CA ILE A 25 -16.31 -0.49 11.23
C ILE A 25 -16.34 0.99 11.57
N ARG A 26 -16.10 1.33 12.83
CA ARG A 26 -16.03 2.71 13.29
C ARG A 26 -14.60 3.23 13.27
N CYS A 27 -14.40 4.37 12.62
CA CYS A 27 -13.08 5.03 12.60
C CYS A 27 -12.70 5.53 13.99
N GLY A 28 -11.54 5.08 14.49
CA GLY A 28 -11.03 5.52 15.81
C GLY A 28 -10.60 6.99 15.84
N ARG A 29 -10.38 7.63 14.66
CA ARG A 29 -9.92 9.02 14.59
C ARG A 29 -11.07 10.04 14.46
N CYS A 30 -12.08 9.76 13.65
CA CYS A 30 -13.17 10.70 13.38
C CYS A 30 -14.57 10.15 13.72
N ALA A 31 -14.65 8.97 14.32
CA ALA A 31 -15.87 8.26 14.71
C ALA A 31 -16.86 8.00 13.54
N HIS A 32 -16.42 8.19 12.28
CA HIS A 32 -17.23 7.88 11.10
C HIS A 32 -17.45 6.37 11.02
N GLU A 33 -18.67 5.95 10.80
CA GLU A 33 -19.03 4.56 10.59
C GLU A 33 -18.95 4.22 9.10
N LEU A 34 -18.16 3.20 8.76
CA LEU A 34 -17.92 2.74 7.41
C LEU A 34 -18.62 1.39 7.22
N PRO A 35 -19.69 1.32 6.40
CA PRO A 35 -20.31 0.04 6.08
C PRO A 35 -19.41 -0.80 5.19
N LEU A 36 -19.34 -2.09 5.44
CA LEU A 36 -18.50 -3.03 4.72
C LEU A 36 -19.38 -4.16 4.14
N VAL A 37 -19.12 -4.52 2.88
CA VAL A 37 -19.81 -5.62 2.22
C VAL A 37 -18.77 -6.59 1.67
N PHE A 38 -18.63 -7.75 2.29
CA PHE A 38 -17.67 -8.77 1.89
C PHE A 38 -18.29 -9.77 0.93
N SER A 39 -17.62 -10.01 -0.20
CA SER A 39 -17.94 -11.11 -1.10
C SER A 39 -17.51 -12.46 -0.49
N GLU A 40 -18.10 -13.55 -0.97
CA GLU A 40 -17.75 -14.92 -0.55
C GLU A 40 -16.28 -15.24 -0.90
N ALA A 41 -15.79 -14.73 -2.04
CA ALA A 41 -14.41 -14.91 -2.48
C ALA A 41 -13.39 -14.26 -1.52
N ILE A 42 -13.72 -13.12 -0.93
CA ILE A 42 -12.88 -12.46 0.08
C ILE A 42 -12.96 -13.19 1.42
N ARG A 43 -14.15 -13.64 1.84
CA ARG A 43 -14.34 -14.38 3.09
C ARG A 43 -13.56 -15.71 3.10
N SER A 44 -13.52 -16.39 1.97
CA SER A 44 -12.80 -17.64 1.80
C SER A 44 -11.30 -17.49 1.49
N ASP A 45 -10.76 -16.26 1.53
CA ASP A 45 -9.37 -15.94 1.15
C ASP A 45 -8.98 -16.44 -0.25
N ALA A 46 -9.96 -16.58 -1.16
CA ALA A 46 -9.71 -17.11 -2.49
C ALA A 46 -9.14 -16.05 -3.45
N ARG A 47 -9.84 -14.94 -3.60
CA ARG A 47 -9.45 -13.82 -4.47
C ARG A 47 -10.11 -12.51 -4.05
N VAL A 48 -9.59 -11.40 -4.55
CA VAL A 48 -10.21 -10.08 -4.43
C VAL A 48 -11.00 -9.80 -5.71
N ASP A 49 -12.32 -9.83 -5.65
CA ASP A 49 -13.23 -9.62 -6.77
C ASP A 49 -13.97 -8.28 -6.66
N THR A 50 -14.37 -7.89 -5.46
CA THR A 50 -15.15 -6.66 -5.23
C THR A 50 -14.66 -5.98 -3.95
N CYS A 51 -14.39 -4.69 -4.01
CA CYS A 51 -13.93 -3.96 -2.83
C CYS A 51 -15.04 -3.85 -1.76
N PRO A 52 -14.82 -4.29 -0.51
CA PRO A 52 -15.82 -4.22 0.54
C PRO A 52 -16.20 -2.80 0.94
N VAL A 53 -15.36 -1.81 0.63
CA VAL A 53 -15.56 -0.40 0.99
C VAL A 53 -16.33 0.36 -0.10
N CYS A 54 -15.82 0.38 -1.34
CA CYS A 54 -16.39 1.17 -2.43
C CYS A 54 -17.19 0.34 -3.45
N ARG A 55 -17.20 -1.00 -3.31
CA ARG A 55 -17.84 -1.95 -4.24
C ARG A 55 -17.29 -1.89 -5.68
N GLY A 56 -16.11 -1.29 -5.87
CA GLY A 56 -15.42 -1.28 -7.15
C GLY A 56 -14.74 -2.62 -7.44
N GLY A 57 -14.53 -2.93 -8.73
CA GLY A 57 -13.82 -4.13 -9.19
C GLY A 57 -12.43 -3.84 -9.75
N ASP A 58 -11.99 -2.59 -9.69
CA ASP A 58 -10.73 -2.14 -10.28
C ASP A 58 -9.61 -2.20 -9.25
N PHE A 59 -8.66 -3.11 -9.46
CA PHE A 59 -7.54 -3.35 -8.55
C PHE A 59 -6.22 -3.38 -9.29
N TYR A 60 -5.14 -3.00 -8.60
CA TYR A 60 -3.79 -3.15 -9.10
C TYR A 60 -2.88 -3.78 -8.04
N ILE A 61 -1.77 -4.35 -8.50
CA ILE A 61 -0.75 -4.95 -7.63
C ILE A 61 0.43 -3.98 -7.53
N ARG A 62 0.91 -3.77 -6.30
CA ARG A 62 2.17 -3.08 -6.02
C ARG A 62 2.99 -3.86 -5.00
N LYS A 63 4.27 -3.54 -4.86
CA LYS A 63 5.08 -4.05 -3.75
C LYS A 63 4.62 -3.44 -2.43
N ASP A 64 4.57 -4.26 -1.38
CA ASP A 64 4.26 -3.81 -0.01
C ASP A 64 5.50 -3.12 0.61
N PHE A 65 5.91 -2.03 -0.03
CA PHE A 65 7.09 -1.24 0.35
C PHE A 65 6.65 0.04 1.05
N ASP A 66 7.17 0.24 2.27
CA ASP A 66 7.04 1.54 2.96
C ASP A 66 8.21 2.44 2.52
N PRO A 67 7.95 3.53 1.76
CA PRO A 67 9.00 4.44 1.30
C PRO A 67 9.83 5.05 2.44
N LYS A 68 9.24 5.14 3.64
CA LYS A 68 9.94 5.68 4.82
C LYS A 68 11.09 4.79 5.28
N VAL A 69 10.92 3.47 5.16
CA VAL A 69 11.97 2.51 5.56
C VAL A 69 13.17 2.63 4.61
N GLY A 70 12.96 2.59 3.29
CA GLY A 70 14.02 2.76 2.31
C GLY A 70 14.74 4.10 2.46
N LEU A 71 13.97 5.20 2.57
CA LEU A 71 14.54 6.53 2.79
C LEU A 71 15.40 6.60 4.07
N THR A 72 14.96 5.95 5.15
CA THR A 72 15.72 5.93 6.41
C THR A 72 17.06 5.20 6.24
N VAL A 73 17.08 4.07 5.56
CA VAL A 73 18.32 3.30 5.29
C VAL A 73 19.29 4.14 4.47
N VAL A 74 18.80 4.82 3.41
CA VAL A 74 19.64 5.69 2.56
C VAL A 74 20.20 6.86 3.36
N ILE A 75 19.39 7.55 4.18
CA ILE A 75 19.84 8.69 4.99
C ILE A 75 20.92 8.24 6.00
N ILE A 76 20.70 7.14 6.71
CA ILE A 76 21.68 6.62 7.68
C ILE A 76 22.98 6.24 6.96
N GLY A 77 22.90 5.53 5.84
CA GLY A 77 24.05 5.15 5.02
C GLY A 77 24.84 6.37 4.53
N ALA A 78 24.12 7.41 4.06
CA ALA A 78 24.75 8.66 3.60
C ALA A 78 25.47 9.42 4.73
N LEU A 79 24.85 9.50 5.91
CA LEU A 79 25.46 10.18 7.07
C LEU A 79 26.74 9.45 7.53
N ILE A 80 26.70 8.13 7.64
CA ILE A 80 27.88 7.35 8.02
C ILE A 80 28.98 7.49 6.95
N SER A 81 28.64 7.35 5.68
CA SER A 81 29.56 7.54 4.56
C SER A 81 30.23 8.91 4.56
N ALA A 82 29.46 9.99 4.84
CA ALA A 82 29.98 11.35 4.91
C ALA A 82 31.05 11.53 6.00
N VAL A 83 30.90 10.87 7.14
CA VAL A 83 31.91 10.89 8.22
C VAL A 83 33.23 10.28 7.74
N PHE A 84 33.21 9.09 7.12
CA PHE A 84 34.44 8.44 6.61
C PHE A 84 35.07 9.24 5.47
N TYR A 85 34.24 9.82 4.59
CA TYR A 85 34.70 10.70 3.53
C TYR A 85 35.46 11.91 4.09
N TRP A 86 34.97 12.50 5.20
CA TRP A 86 35.63 13.64 5.88
C TRP A 86 37.03 13.26 6.44
N PHE A 87 37.22 12.02 6.84
CA PHE A 87 38.52 11.51 7.31
C PHE A 87 39.45 11.10 6.17
N GLY A 88 39.04 11.25 4.89
CA GLY A 88 39.84 10.89 3.72
C GLY A 88 39.81 9.39 3.38
N GLU A 89 38.90 8.62 3.98
CA GLU A 89 38.72 7.20 3.73
C GLU A 89 37.65 6.95 2.63
N ASP A 90 37.96 7.42 1.42
CA ASP A 90 37.04 7.41 0.29
C ASP A 90 36.51 6.01 -0.05
N LEU A 91 37.38 4.99 -0.02
CA LEU A 91 37.02 3.61 -0.35
C LEU A 91 35.99 3.05 0.64
N ILE A 92 36.17 3.34 1.92
CA ILE A 92 35.25 2.92 2.98
C ILE A 92 33.92 3.66 2.81
N ALA A 93 33.93 4.98 2.55
CA ALA A 93 32.76 5.79 2.34
C ALA A 93 31.87 5.25 1.18
N TYR A 94 32.47 4.97 0.03
CA TYR A 94 31.75 4.41 -1.12
C TYR A 94 31.27 2.98 -0.86
N SER A 95 32.02 2.18 -0.11
CA SER A 95 31.60 0.82 0.25
C SER A 95 30.37 0.82 1.15
N ILE A 96 30.27 1.77 2.09
CA ILE A 96 29.10 1.94 2.95
C ILE A 96 27.89 2.36 2.13
N LEU A 97 28.03 3.31 1.22
CA LEU A 97 26.94 3.78 0.37
C LEU A 97 26.45 2.67 -0.57
N GLY A 98 27.38 1.95 -1.19
CA GLY A 98 27.07 0.78 -2.02
C GLY A 98 26.38 -0.32 -1.24
N GLY A 99 26.84 -0.60 -0.01
CA GLY A 99 26.23 -1.56 0.90
C GLY A 99 24.79 -1.19 1.27
N ALA A 100 24.53 0.08 1.58
CA ALA A 100 23.17 0.56 1.85
C ALA A 100 22.23 0.36 0.64
N ALA A 101 22.71 0.69 -0.57
CA ALA A 101 21.93 0.46 -1.79
C ALA A 101 21.64 -1.03 -2.06
N LEU A 102 22.60 -1.91 -1.79
CA LEU A 102 22.42 -3.36 -1.91
C LEU A 102 21.41 -3.90 -0.89
N ILE A 103 21.41 -3.38 0.34
CA ILE A 103 20.43 -3.73 1.37
C ILE A 103 19.03 -3.33 0.90
N ASP A 104 18.84 -2.10 0.40
CA ASP A 104 17.55 -1.66 -0.11
C ASP A 104 17.05 -2.52 -1.26
N LEU A 105 17.92 -2.86 -2.21
CA LEU A 105 17.59 -3.73 -3.33
C LEU A 105 17.18 -5.14 -2.85
N PHE A 106 17.90 -5.69 -1.87
CA PHE A 106 17.61 -6.99 -1.29
C PHE A 106 16.28 -7.00 -0.54
N VAL A 107 16.01 -5.98 0.27
CA VAL A 107 14.76 -5.81 1.00
C VAL A 107 13.61 -5.68 0.01
N TYR A 108 13.74 -4.83 -1.01
CA TYR A 108 12.73 -4.66 -2.06
C TYR A 108 12.41 -5.99 -2.78
N GLY A 109 13.42 -6.80 -3.08
CA GLY A 109 13.24 -8.10 -3.73
C GLY A 109 12.53 -9.15 -2.85
N ARG A 110 12.63 -9.00 -1.51
CA ARG A 110 11.98 -9.90 -0.53
C ARG A 110 10.56 -9.51 -0.17
N LEU A 111 10.14 -8.28 -0.49
CA LEU A 111 8.81 -7.79 -0.15
C LEU A 111 7.72 -8.49 -0.97
N GLY A 112 6.65 -8.84 -0.28
CA GLY A 112 5.44 -9.38 -0.89
C GLY A 112 4.72 -8.32 -1.74
N ASP A 113 3.76 -8.78 -2.52
CA ASP A 113 2.88 -7.91 -3.27
C ASP A 113 1.60 -7.64 -2.47
N VAL A 114 1.04 -6.46 -2.63
CA VAL A 114 -0.25 -6.04 -2.08
C VAL A 114 -1.19 -5.67 -3.22
N THR A 115 -2.45 -6.08 -3.13
CA THR A 115 -3.49 -5.62 -4.05
C THR A 115 -4.15 -4.36 -3.48
N VAL A 116 -4.33 -3.35 -4.31
CA VAL A 116 -4.89 -2.06 -3.92
C VAL A 116 -6.07 -1.72 -4.81
N CYS A 117 -7.12 -1.18 -4.24
CA CYS A 117 -8.26 -0.68 -4.99
C CYS A 117 -7.97 0.71 -5.56
N TYR A 118 -8.20 0.92 -6.87
CA TYR A 118 -7.98 2.22 -7.52
C TYR A 118 -8.84 3.35 -6.96
N ARG A 119 -10.04 3.05 -6.45
CA ARG A 119 -11.01 4.08 -6.02
C ARG A 119 -10.85 4.54 -4.58
N CYS A 120 -10.68 3.62 -3.65
CA CYS A 120 -10.65 3.93 -2.22
C CYS A 120 -9.31 3.61 -1.56
N HIS A 121 -8.31 3.20 -2.34
CA HIS A 121 -6.96 2.85 -1.90
C HIS A 121 -6.89 1.79 -0.79
N SER A 122 -7.98 1.03 -0.56
CA SER A 122 -7.96 -0.07 0.39
C SER A 122 -6.97 -1.15 -0.05
N GLU A 123 -6.14 -1.60 0.88
CA GLU A 123 -5.06 -2.56 0.65
C GLU A 123 -5.45 -3.95 1.11
N PHE A 124 -5.18 -4.95 0.28
CA PHE A 124 -5.46 -6.36 0.55
C PHE A 124 -4.16 -7.14 0.68
N ARG A 125 -3.89 -7.64 1.88
CA ARG A 125 -2.67 -8.37 2.24
C ARG A 125 -2.98 -9.81 2.62
N GLY A 126 -2.18 -10.76 2.14
CA GLY A 126 -2.33 -12.18 2.45
C GLY A 126 -1.96 -13.10 1.31
N LYS A 127 -2.26 -14.38 1.50
CA LYS A 127 -2.05 -15.43 0.50
C LYS A 127 -3.39 -15.73 -0.16
N TYR A 128 -3.62 -15.19 -1.34
CA TYR A 128 -4.80 -15.39 -2.17
C TYR A 128 -4.40 -15.35 -3.64
N GLN A 129 -5.27 -15.80 -4.52
CA GLN A 129 -5.03 -15.74 -5.97
C GLN A 129 -5.13 -14.30 -6.45
N ARG A 130 -4.00 -13.72 -6.88
CA ARG A 130 -3.95 -12.38 -7.43
C ARG A 130 -4.38 -12.41 -8.88
N THR A 131 -5.46 -11.73 -9.18
CA THR A 131 -6.02 -11.60 -10.54
C THR A 131 -5.84 -10.19 -11.11
N ALA A 132 -5.46 -9.23 -10.26
CA ALA A 132 -5.23 -7.84 -10.66
C ALA A 132 -3.92 -7.70 -11.47
N MET A 133 -3.90 -6.72 -12.37
CA MET A 133 -2.71 -6.35 -13.14
C MET A 133 -1.82 -5.40 -12.33
N HIS A 134 -0.60 -5.14 -12.84
CA HIS A 134 0.24 -4.09 -12.30
C HIS A 134 -0.43 -2.72 -12.49
N PHE A 135 0.00 -1.73 -11.70
CA PHE A 135 -0.52 -0.37 -11.78
C PHE A 135 -0.40 0.20 -13.19
N ASP A 136 -1.52 0.71 -13.70
CA ASP A 136 -1.62 1.38 -14.99
C ASP A 136 -2.12 2.82 -14.79
N LEU A 137 -1.29 3.79 -15.24
CA LEU A 137 -1.57 5.22 -15.13
C LEU A 137 -2.83 5.62 -15.91
N HIS A 138 -3.04 5.06 -17.09
CA HIS A 138 -4.20 5.41 -17.91
C HIS A 138 -5.51 5.00 -17.23
N THR A 139 -5.54 3.81 -16.65
CA THR A 139 -6.69 3.33 -15.87
C THR A 139 -6.93 4.19 -14.62
N ALA A 140 -5.85 4.60 -13.93
CA ALA A 140 -5.94 5.48 -12.77
C ALA A 140 -6.57 6.83 -13.13
N ASP A 141 -6.08 7.49 -14.19
CA ASP A 141 -6.57 8.79 -14.66
C ASP A 141 -8.05 8.74 -15.09
N VAL A 142 -8.45 7.68 -15.79
CA VAL A 142 -9.85 7.50 -16.23
C VAL A 142 -10.78 7.36 -15.01
N LEU A 143 -10.40 6.54 -14.04
CA LEU A 143 -11.20 6.30 -12.84
C LEU A 143 -11.27 7.53 -11.93
N GLU A 144 -10.19 8.31 -11.82
CA GLU A 144 -10.16 9.56 -11.07
C GLU A 144 -11.07 10.60 -11.72
N GLN A 145 -11.00 10.78 -13.05
CA GLN A 145 -11.87 11.69 -13.79
C GLN A 145 -13.35 11.28 -13.69
N GLU A 146 -13.67 9.99 -13.72
CA GLU A 146 -15.03 9.51 -13.51
C GLU A 146 -15.55 9.81 -12.10
N TYR A 147 -14.68 9.67 -11.10
CA TYR A 147 -15.02 9.96 -9.72
C TYR A 147 -15.25 11.46 -9.49
N GLU A 148 -14.39 12.32 -10.02
CA GLU A 148 -14.57 13.78 -9.98
C GLU A 148 -15.86 14.24 -10.69
N ARG A 149 -16.18 13.67 -11.85
CA ARG A 149 -17.44 13.95 -12.54
C ARG A 149 -18.67 13.57 -11.71
N LYS A 150 -18.60 12.50 -10.93
CA LYS A 150 -19.68 12.06 -10.04
C LYS A 150 -19.85 12.96 -8.82
N ILE A 151 -18.74 13.46 -8.24
CA ILE A 151 -18.75 14.38 -7.10
C ILE A 151 -19.11 15.81 -7.54
N GLY A 152 -18.59 16.28 -8.66
CA GLY A 152 -18.87 17.62 -9.19
C GLY A 152 -20.32 17.84 -9.68
N ARG A 153 -21.12 16.78 -9.68
CA ARG A 153 -22.57 16.84 -9.96
C ARG A 153 -23.44 16.96 -8.71
N ARG A 154 -22.83 17.13 -7.54
CA ARG A 154 -23.51 17.48 -6.30
C ARG A 154 -23.20 18.91 -5.92
#